data_ded2e479e74f4dfd210c7d2777de8a71
#
_entry.id   ded2e479e74f4dfd210c7d2777de8a71
#
_cell.length_a   1.000
_cell.length_b   1.000
_cell.length_c   1.000
_cell.angle_alpha   90.00
_cell.angle_beta   90.00
_cell.angle_gamma   90.00
#
_symmetry.space_group_name_H-M   'P 1'
#
loop_
_entity.id
_entity.type
_entity.pdbx_description
1 polymer ?
#
loop_
_entity_poly.entity_id
_entity_poly.type
_entity_poly.pdbx_seq_one_letter_code
_entity_poly.pdbx_strand_id
1 'polypeptide(L)'
;MSNFGIQIKDYERYIITPQGEVYSTMYSKQRKLKPQRATQSKKGYYQVRLFNKETPRGKLQYIHRLVYETFIGEITEGMEIDHIDDNTSNNSIENIQLISRRGNLTKYNRKKYGIDMRLQRDKLIKDYEELGSYKKVGEKWGKCEQVIYRVIKNRMHYKDYNTGKYKTRPYDKNIKDKYTQKDQRYKNRIKRKDE
;
A
#
# COMPACT_ATOMS: atom_id res chain seq x y z
N MET A 1 -22.89 -29.43 -4.90
CA MET A 1 -21.88 -29.06 -3.89
C MET A 1 -22.40 -27.82 -3.17
N SER A 2 -22.68 -27.92 -1.88
CA SER A 2 -23.16 -26.79 -1.08
C SER A 2 -22.01 -25.78 -0.95
N ASN A 3 -22.21 -24.58 -1.52
CA ASN A 3 -21.27 -23.48 -1.32
C ASN A 3 -21.33 -23.07 0.15
N PHE A 4 -20.34 -23.50 0.93
CA PHE A 4 -20.18 -23.10 2.32
C PHE A 4 -19.75 -21.62 2.35
N GLY A 5 -20.75 -20.72 2.35
CA GLY A 5 -20.54 -19.30 2.59
C GLY A 5 -20.89 -18.95 4.03
N ILE A 6 -20.22 -17.96 4.60
CA ILE A 6 -20.52 -17.39 5.90
C ILE A 6 -21.33 -16.11 5.71
N GLN A 7 -22.25 -15.84 6.62
CA GLN A 7 -23.06 -14.63 6.63
C GLN A 7 -22.17 -13.39 6.82
N ILE A 8 -22.40 -12.38 6.00
CA ILE A 8 -21.65 -11.12 6.07
C ILE A 8 -22.17 -10.32 7.27
N LYS A 9 -21.26 -9.86 8.14
CA LYS A 9 -21.57 -8.98 9.29
C LYS A 9 -22.38 -7.76 8.78
N ASP A 10 -23.44 -7.40 9.49
CA ASP A 10 -24.38 -6.30 9.21
C ASP A 10 -25.21 -6.46 7.92
N TYR A 11 -25.08 -7.60 7.21
CA TYR A 11 -25.82 -7.90 5.98
C TYR A 11 -26.44 -9.31 6.03
N GLU A 12 -27.46 -9.50 6.87
CA GLU A 12 -28.09 -10.81 7.16
C GLU A 12 -28.56 -11.61 5.93
N ARG A 13 -28.84 -10.90 4.82
CA ARG A 13 -29.37 -11.49 3.59
C ARG A 13 -28.30 -11.87 2.59
N TYR A 14 -27.05 -11.86 3.01
CA TYR A 14 -25.91 -12.16 2.13
C TYR A 14 -24.89 -13.06 2.80
N ILE A 15 -24.36 -13.99 2.02
CA ILE A 15 -23.24 -14.85 2.41
C ILE A 15 -22.07 -14.63 1.47
N ILE A 16 -20.87 -14.87 1.97
CA ILE A 16 -19.64 -14.80 1.18
C ILE A 16 -18.84 -16.09 1.36
N THR A 17 -18.22 -16.53 0.27
CA THR A 17 -17.32 -17.70 0.30
C THR A 17 -15.86 -17.27 0.51
N PRO A 18 -14.97 -18.20 0.94
CA PRO A 18 -13.53 -17.92 1.03
C PRO A 18 -12.89 -17.48 -0.30
N GLN A 19 -13.52 -17.81 -1.43
CA GLN A 19 -13.09 -17.42 -2.77
C GLN A 19 -13.56 -16.01 -3.17
N GLY A 20 -14.33 -15.33 -2.30
CA GLY A 20 -14.87 -14.00 -2.55
C GLY A 20 -16.13 -13.97 -3.41
N GLU A 21 -16.82 -15.08 -3.52
CA GLU A 21 -18.12 -15.13 -4.17
C GLU A 21 -19.21 -14.71 -3.19
N VAL A 22 -20.05 -13.74 -3.58
CA VAL A 22 -21.13 -13.21 -2.75
C VAL A 22 -22.48 -13.68 -3.27
N TYR A 23 -23.32 -14.19 -2.39
CA TYR A 23 -24.65 -14.67 -2.71
C TYR A 23 -25.71 -13.96 -1.88
N SER A 24 -26.85 -13.67 -2.48
CA SER A 24 -28.05 -13.24 -1.78
C SER A 24 -28.86 -14.46 -1.34
N THR A 25 -29.36 -14.42 -0.11
CA THR A 25 -30.22 -15.45 0.51
C THR A 25 -31.65 -14.97 0.65
N MET A 26 -32.05 -13.88 -0.04
CA MET A 26 -33.39 -13.27 0.08
C MET A 26 -34.54 -14.16 -0.39
N TYR A 27 -34.25 -15.13 -1.23
CA TYR A 27 -35.24 -16.03 -1.81
C TYR A 27 -34.86 -17.49 -1.53
N SER A 28 -35.77 -18.42 -1.77
CA SER A 28 -35.57 -19.86 -1.56
C SER A 28 -34.35 -20.43 -2.31
N LYS A 29 -33.90 -19.76 -3.36
CA LYS A 29 -32.66 -20.11 -4.08
C LYS A 29 -31.61 -19.03 -3.85
N GLN A 30 -30.42 -19.46 -3.45
CA GLN A 30 -29.25 -18.57 -3.38
C GLN A 30 -28.91 -18.03 -4.76
N ARG A 31 -28.77 -16.70 -4.87
CA ARG A 31 -28.42 -16.01 -6.11
C ARG A 31 -27.03 -15.40 -5.99
N LYS A 32 -26.10 -15.84 -6.83
CA LYS A 32 -24.78 -15.21 -6.93
C LYS A 32 -24.89 -13.77 -7.41
N LEU A 33 -24.28 -12.83 -6.71
CA LEU A 33 -24.20 -11.43 -7.12
C LEU A 33 -23.13 -11.26 -8.20
N LYS A 34 -23.40 -10.41 -9.17
CA LYS A 34 -22.43 -10.02 -10.19
C LYS A 34 -21.54 -8.90 -9.65
N PRO A 35 -20.22 -9.13 -9.48
CA PRO A 35 -19.30 -8.07 -9.09
C PRO A 35 -19.18 -7.00 -10.18
N GLN A 36 -18.97 -5.75 -9.74
CA GLN A 36 -18.66 -4.64 -10.64
C GLN A 36 -17.31 -4.02 -10.29
N ARG A 37 -16.59 -3.52 -11.27
CA ARG A 37 -15.34 -2.79 -11.05
C ARG A 37 -15.64 -1.43 -10.42
N ALA A 38 -14.85 -1.07 -9.40
CA ALA A 38 -14.94 0.25 -8.78
C ALA A 38 -14.37 1.30 -9.73
N THR A 39 -15.24 2.19 -10.25
CA THR A 39 -14.87 3.25 -11.19
C THR A 39 -13.92 4.29 -10.58
N GLN A 40 -14.02 4.51 -9.27
CA GLN A 40 -13.18 5.46 -8.54
C GLN A 40 -11.78 4.90 -8.19
N SER A 41 -11.57 3.59 -8.34
CA SER A 41 -10.29 2.97 -8.05
C SER A 41 -9.46 2.78 -9.31
N LYS A 42 -8.32 3.47 -9.41
CA LYS A 42 -7.33 3.24 -10.48
C LYS A 42 -6.82 1.80 -10.52
N LYS A 43 -6.88 1.07 -9.40
CA LYS A 43 -6.48 -0.33 -9.27
C LYS A 43 -7.55 -1.31 -9.77
N GLY A 44 -8.79 -0.85 -10.01
CA GLY A 44 -9.88 -1.67 -10.56
C GLY A 44 -10.40 -2.75 -9.61
N TYR A 45 -10.44 -2.47 -8.29
CA TYR A 45 -11.01 -3.38 -7.30
C TYR A 45 -12.45 -3.76 -7.62
N TYR A 46 -12.84 -4.97 -7.23
CA TYR A 46 -14.20 -5.46 -7.37
C TYR A 46 -15.04 -5.16 -6.14
N GLN A 47 -16.30 -4.79 -6.38
CA GLN A 47 -17.27 -4.43 -5.35
C GLN A 47 -18.64 -5.01 -5.69
N VAL A 48 -19.47 -5.17 -4.65
CA VAL A 48 -20.89 -5.56 -4.76
C VAL A 48 -21.76 -4.56 -4.02
N ARG A 49 -22.99 -4.39 -4.47
CA ARG A 49 -23.98 -3.56 -3.78
C ARG A 49 -24.76 -4.44 -2.81
N LEU A 50 -24.69 -4.11 -1.53
CA LEU A 50 -25.40 -4.79 -0.46
C LEU A 50 -26.43 -3.86 0.16
N PHE A 51 -27.53 -4.42 0.64
CA PHE A 51 -28.66 -3.71 1.23
C PHE A 51 -28.90 -4.22 2.64
N ASN A 52 -29.11 -3.34 3.60
CA ASN A 52 -29.55 -3.64 4.93
C ASN A 52 -30.58 -2.59 5.40
N LYS A 53 -31.05 -2.70 6.64
CA LYS A 53 -32.04 -1.75 7.20
C LYS A 53 -31.52 -0.32 7.23
N GLU A 54 -30.23 -0.14 7.54
CA GLU A 54 -29.58 1.17 7.64
C GLU A 54 -29.24 1.77 6.28
N THR A 55 -29.05 0.92 5.26
CA THR A 55 -28.72 1.33 3.90
C THR A 55 -29.75 0.81 2.89
N PRO A 56 -30.99 1.30 2.89
CA PRO A 56 -32.07 0.82 2.02
C PRO A 56 -31.80 1.11 0.53
N ARG A 57 -30.96 2.09 0.21
CA ARG A 57 -30.49 2.37 -1.18
C ARG A 57 -29.33 1.48 -1.62
N GLY A 58 -28.81 0.66 -0.71
CA GLY A 58 -27.66 -0.20 -0.91
C GLY A 58 -26.35 0.55 -0.86
N LYS A 59 -25.33 -0.09 -0.26
CA LYS A 59 -23.97 0.41 -0.16
C LYS A 59 -23.03 -0.46 -0.98
N LEU A 60 -22.10 0.15 -1.73
CA LEU A 60 -21.05 -0.55 -2.43
C LEU A 60 -19.97 -0.99 -1.43
N GLN A 61 -19.68 -2.28 -1.42
CA GLN A 61 -18.68 -2.90 -0.55
C GLN A 61 -17.62 -3.59 -1.38
N TYR A 62 -16.35 -3.39 -1.03
CA TYR A 62 -15.24 -4.06 -1.68
C TYR A 62 -15.17 -5.53 -1.26
N ILE A 63 -15.08 -6.45 -2.22
CA ILE A 63 -15.12 -7.90 -1.97
C ILE A 63 -13.95 -8.35 -1.10
N HIS A 64 -12.73 -7.92 -1.40
CA HIS A 64 -11.54 -8.28 -0.60
C HIS A 64 -11.66 -7.85 0.87
N ARG A 65 -12.33 -6.71 1.15
CA ARG A 65 -12.60 -6.30 2.54
C ARG A 65 -13.64 -7.19 3.20
N LEU A 66 -14.73 -7.50 2.50
CA LEU A 66 -15.75 -8.41 3.01
C LEU A 66 -15.19 -9.79 3.33
N VAL A 67 -14.31 -10.34 2.46
CA VAL A 67 -13.64 -11.62 2.74
C VAL A 67 -12.79 -11.50 4.00
N TYR A 68 -11.95 -10.47 4.09
CA TYR A 68 -11.08 -10.29 5.25
C TYR A 68 -11.89 -10.15 6.56
N GLU A 69 -12.88 -9.26 6.58
CA GLU A 69 -13.70 -8.96 7.76
C GLU A 69 -14.56 -10.17 8.20
N THR A 70 -14.98 -11.03 7.24
CA THR A 70 -15.81 -12.19 7.54
C THR A 70 -15.00 -13.40 8.03
N PHE A 71 -13.83 -13.65 7.48
CA PHE A 71 -13.08 -14.89 7.73
C PHE A 71 -11.86 -14.71 8.63
N ILE A 72 -11.28 -13.49 8.70
CA ILE A 72 -10.03 -13.26 9.42
C ILE A 72 -10.26 -12.36 10.63
N GLY A 73 -10.94 -11.22 10.45
CA GLY A 73 -11.21 -10.29 11.55
C GLY A 73 -11.28 -8.83 11.13
N GLU A 74 -11.33 -7.95 12.11
CA GLU A 74 -11.47 -6.50 11.86
C GLU A 74 -10.21 -5.90 11.21
N ILE A 75 -10.44 -4.94 10.31
CA ILE A 75 -9.37 -4.19 9.67
C ILE A 75 -8.95 -3.06 10.62
N THR A 76 -7.80 -3.21 11.25
CA THR A 76 -7.24 -2.24 12.18
C THR A 76 -7.03 -0.88 11.50
N GLU A 77 -7.24 0.20 12.23
CA GLU A 77 -7.02 1.56 11.72
C GLU A 77 -5.58 1.75 11.20
N GLY A 78 -5.44 2.44 10.06
CA GLY A 78 -4.16 2.64 9.39
C GLY A 78 -3.63 1.44 8.60
N MET A 79 -4.37 0.33 8.61
CA MET A 79 -4.05 -0.86 7.81
C MET A 79 -4.89 -0.91 6.52
N GLU A 80 -4.35 -1.57 5.51
CA GLU A 80 -4.96 -1.76 4.19
C GLU A 80 -5.02 -3.24 3.86
N ILE A 81 -6.01 -3.66 3.08
CA ILE A 81 -6.02 -5.00 2.49
C ILE A 81 -5.30 -4.97 1.16
N ASP A 82 -4.36 -5.87 0.98
CA ASP A 82 -3.53 -5.99 -0.21
C ASP A 82 -3.67 -7.39 -0.81
N HIS A 83 -3.60 -7.47 -2.15
CA HIS A 83 -3.57 -8.73 -2.89
C HIS A 83 -2.12 -9.20 -3.01
N ILE A 84 -1.84 -10.43 -2.53
CA ILE A 84 -0.48 -10.99 -2.50
C ILE A 84 0.10 -11.10 -3.91
N ASP A 85 -0.71 -11.56 -4.86
CA ASP A 85 -0.37 -11.74 -6.28
C ASP A 85 -0.51 -10.44 -7.12
N ASP A 86 -0.91 -9.33 -6.50
CA ASP A 86 -1.26 -8.06 -7.16
C ASP A 86 -2.47 -8.14 -8.13
N ASN A 87 -3.18 -9.25 -8.20
CA ASN A 87 -4.37 -9.43 -9.02
C ASN A 87 -5.62 -9.04 -8.22
N THR A 88 -6.14 -7.85 -8.45
CA THR A 88 -7.33 -7.33 -7.76
C THR A 88 -8.63 -8.10 -8.08
N SER A 89 -8.61 -9.03 -9.02
CA SER A 89 -9.73 -9.92 -9.34
C SER A 89 -9.75 -11.18 -8.46
N ASN A 90 -8.60 -11.57 -7.90
CA ASN A 90 -8.45 -12.74 -7.06
C ASN A 90 -8.69 -12.37 -5.59
N ASN A 91 -9.97 -12.39 -5.18
CA ASN A 91 -10.37 -12.04 -3.82
C ASN A 91 -10.41 -13.24 -2.85
N SER A 92 -9.71 -14.34 -3.18
CA SER A 92 -9.59 -15.50 -2.28
C SER A 92 -8.91 -15.10 -0.97
N ILE A 93 -9.39 -15.70 0.14
CA ILE A 93 -8.81 -15.52 1.47
C ILE A 93 -7.30 -15.80 1.51
N GLU A 94 -6.82 -16.76 0.71
CA GLU A 94 -5.40 -17.12 0.61
C GLU A 94 -4.56 -16.05 -0.09
N ASN A 95 -5.20 -15.18 -0.88
CA ASN A 95 -4.55 -14.14 -1.67
C ASN A 95 -4.61 -12.75 -1.04
N ILE A 96 -5.31 -12.57 0.06
CA ILE A 96 -5.44 -11.27 0.72
C ILE A 96 -4.66 -11.24 2.04
N GLN A 97 -4.07 -10.10 2.34
CA GLN A 97 -3.32 -9.87 3.57
C GLN A 97 -3.56 -8.48 4.13
N LEU A 98 -3.46 -8.36 5.44
CA LEU A 98 -3.44 -7.07 6.12
C LEU A 98 -2.02 -6.50 6.07
N ILE A 99 -1.88 -5.29 5.56
CA ILE A 99 -0.59 -4.65 5.41
C ILE A 99 -0.66 -3.19 5.86
N SER A 100 0.39 -2.68 6.48
CA SER A 100 0.45 -1.24 6.76
C SER A 100 0.58 -0.45 5.45
N ARG A 101 0.08 0.78 5.45
CA ARG A 101 0.23 1.70 4.31
C ARG A 101 1.69 1.84 3.85
N ARG A 102 2.63 1.85 4.81
CA ARG A 102 4.07 1.88 4.51
C ARG A 102 4.54 0.58 3.83
N GLY A 103 4.06 -0.58 4.30
CA GLY A 103 4.37 -1.88 3.68
C GLY A 103 3.87 -1.96 2.25
N ASN A 104 2.64 -1.53 2.01
CA ASN A 104 2.03 -1.49 0.67
C ASN A 104 2.80 -0.57 -0.28
N LEU A 105 3.20 0.63 0.19
CA LEU A 105 4.05 1.53 -0.59
C LEU A 105 5.42 0.90 -0.91
N THR A 106 6.00 0.15 0.01
CA THR A 106 7.27 -0.57 -0.20
C THR A 106 7.11 -1.66 -1.26
N LYS A 107 6.02 -2.44 -1.20
CA LYS A 107 5.67 -3.45 -2.21
C LYS A 107 5.53 -2.81 -3.60
N TYR A 108 4.78 -1.71 -3.70
CA TYR A 108 4.62 -0.94 -4.94
C TYR A 108 5.95 -0.46 -5.52
N ASN A 109 6.83 0.08 -4.68
CA ASN A 109 8.12 0.60 -5.11
C ASN A 109 9.06 -0.53 -5.60
N ARG A 110 9.04 -1.71 -4.96
CA ARG A 110 9.77 -2.88 -5.43
C ARG A 110 9.34 -3.26 -6.86
N LYS A 111 8.03 -3.35 -7.08
CA LYS A 111 7.48 -3.70 -8.39
C LYS A 111 7.82 -2.65 -9.45
N LYS A 112 7.62 -1.38 -9.14
CA LYS A 112 7.81 -0.28 -10.08
C LYS A 112 9.25 -0.07 -10.49
N TYR A 113 10.18 -0.22 -9.57
CA TYR A 113 11.59 0.12 -9.82
C TYR A 113 12.48 -1.10 -10.00
N GLY A 114 11.96 -2.33 -9.80
CA GLY A 114 12.71 -3.57 -9.95
C GLY A 114 13.94 -3.68 -9.03
N ILE A 115 13.98 -2.83 -8.00
CA ILE A 115 15.07 -2.78 -7.02
C ILE A 115 14.49 -3.27 -5.70
N ASP A 116 15.01 -4.36 -5.15
CA ASP A 116 14.83 -4.61 -3.74
C ASP A 116 15.62 -3.57 -2.98
N MET A 117 14.91 -2.52 -2.60
CA MET A 117 15.46 -1.32 -1.94
C MET A 117 16.20 -1.64 -0.64
N ARG A 118 16.03 -2.84 -0.08
CA ARG A 118 16.77 -3.29 1.11
C ARG A 118 18.05 -4.01 0.76
N LEU A 119 18.00 -4.96 -0.18
CA LEU A 119 19.15 -5.81 -0.53
C LEU A 119 20.20 -5.10 -1.39
N GLN A 120 19.77 -4.18 -2.26
CA GLN A 120 20.69 -3.52 -3.20
C GLN A 120 21.18 -2.16 -2.74
N ARG A 121 20.65 -1.67 -1.65
CA ARG A 121 20.96 -0.33 -1.13
C ARG A 121 22.43 -0.17 -0.73
N ASP A 122 23.04 -1.21 -0.16
CA ASP A 122 24.45 -1.19 0.22
C ASP A 122 25.37 -1.13 -0.99
N LYS A 123 24.98 -1.81 -2.06
CA LYS A 123 25.70 -1.74 -3.35
C LYS A 123 25.59 -0.34 -3.96
N LEU A 124 24.38 0.23 -3.95
CA LEU A 124 24.15 1.59 -4.45
C LEU A 124 24.96 2.66 -3.69
N ILE A 125 25.14 2.49 -2.38
CA ILE A 125 25.94 3.40 -1.57
C ILE A 125 27.41 3.25 -1.93
N LYS A 126 27.92 2.04 -2.08
CA LYS A 126 29.30 1.78 -2.50
C LYS A 126 29.58 2.40 -3.86
N ASP A 127 28.69 2.15 -4.84
CA ASP A 127 28.81 2.73 -6.17
C ASP A 127 28.78 4.27 -6.13
N TYR A 128 28.00 4.85 -5.22
CA TYR A 128 27.98 6.30 -5.06
C TYR A 128 29.28 6.83 -4.41
N GLU A 129 29.83 6.12 -3.45
CA GLU A 129 31.13 6.47 -2.85
C GLU A 129 32.26 6.41 -3.88
N GLU A 130 32.22 5.45 -4.81
CA GLU A 130 33.17 5.32 -5.90
C GLU A 130 33.01 6.35 -7.02
N LEU A 131 31.76 6.55 -7.49
CA LEU A 131 31.46 7.36 -8.67
C LEU A 131 31.20 8.85 -8.37
N GLY A 132 30.92 9.17 -7.10
CA GLY A 132 30.67 10.54 -6.61
C GLY A 132 29.43 11.23 -7.18
N SER A 133 28.59 10.52 -7.96
CA SER A 133 27.46 11.12 -8.66
C SER A 133 26.27 10.19 -8.77
N TYR A 134 25.10 10.66 -8.34
CA TYR A 134 23.84 9.92 -8.48
C TYR A 134 23.48 9.63 -9.93
N LYS A 135 23.84 10.53 -10.85
CA LYS A 135 23.63 10.37 -12.29
C LYS A 135 24.43 9.20 -12.82
N LYS A 136 25.74 9.13 -12.54
CA LYS A 136 26.62 8.02 -12.97
C LYS A 136 26.18 6.67 -12.38
N VAL A 137 25.77 6.66 -11.11
CA VAL A 137 25.18 5.46 -10.48
C VAL A 137 23.88 5.09 -11.19
N GLY A 138 23.05 6.07 -11.52
CA GLY A 138 21.83 5.86 -12.28
C GLY A 138 22.07 5.23 -13.65
N GLU A 139 23.04 5.71 -14.39
CA GLU A 139 23.47 5.15 -15.68
C GLU A 139 23.94 3.69 -15.53
N LYS A 140 24.80 3.40 -14.53
CA LYS A 140 25.27 2.04 -14.21
C LYS A 140 24.12 1.08 -13.90
N TRP A 141 23.07 1.55 -13.24
CA TRP A 141 21.94 0.73 -12.78
C TRP A 141 20.72 0.79 -13.71
N GLY A 142 20.79 1.52 -14.83
CA GLY A 142 19.63 1.72 -15.72
C GLY A 142 18.47 2.41 -15.04
N LYS A 143 18.73 3.33 -14.10
CA LYS A 143 17.73 4.05 -13.31
C LYS A 143 17.98 5.56 -13.36
N CYS A 144 16.92 6.34 -13.25
CA CYS A 144 17.10 7.79 -13.21
C CYS A 144 17.76 8.25 -11.88
N GLU A 145 18.49 9.34 -11.93
CA GLU A 145 19.21 9.96 -10.82
C GLU A 145 18.33 10.12 -9.57
N GLN A 146 17.10 10.57 -9.75
CA GLN A 146 16.16 10.80 -8.64
C GLN A 146 15.79 9.52 -7.87
N VAL A 147 15.73 8.37 -8.55
CA VAL A 147 15.49 7.07 -7.91
C VAL A 147 16.67 6.70 -7.03
N ILE A 148 17.88 6.81 -7.56
CA ILE A 148 19.13 6.50 -6.83
C ILE A 148 19.25 7.40 -5.59
N TYR A 149 19.06 8.71 -5.76
CA TYR A 149 19.07 9.68 -4.67
C TYR A 149 18.09 9.30 -3.54
N ARG A 150 16.82 9.01 -3.89
CA ARG A 150 15.82 8.62 -2.88
C ARG A 150 16.21 7.36 -2.13
N VAL A 151 16.76 6.37 -2.83
CA VAL A 151 17.17 5.10 -2.20
C VAL A 151 18.29 5.34 -1.20
N ILE A 152 19.33 6.04 -1.60
CA ILE A 152 20.50 6.31 -0.77
C ILE A 152 20.11 7.18 0.45
N LYS A 153 19.36 8.28 0.23
CA LYS A 153 18.95 9.21 1.28
C LYS A 153 17.98 8.58 2.30
N ASN A 154 17.03 7.78 1.84
CA ASN A 154 16.08 7.11 2.74
C ASN A 154 16.77 6.16 3.74
N ARG A 155 17.90 5.54 3.38
CA ARG A 155 18.64 4.73 4.34
C ARG A 155 19.33 5.56 5.41
N MET A 156 19.88 6.70 5.05
CA MET A 156 20.51 7.60 6.02
C MET A 156 19.51 8.03 7.09
N HIS A 157 18.31 8.41 6.69
CA HIS A 157 17.23 8.74 7.62
C HIS A 157 16.72 7.53 8.43
N TYR A 158 16.72 6.32 7.86
CA TYR A 158 16.20 5.12 8.54
C TYR A 158 17.13 4.60 9.64
N LYS A 159 18.45 4.70 9.47
CA LYS A 159 19.43 4.35 10.54
C LYS A 159 19.26 5.27 11.75
N ASP A 160 19.04 6.54 11.50
CA ASP A 160 18.90 7.52 12.57
C ASP A 160 17.57 7.34 13.32
N TYR A 161 16.52 6.93 12.63
CA TYR A 161 15.21 6.68 13.23
C TYR A 161 15.19 5.45 14.14
N ASN A 162 15.88 4.37 13.78
CA ASN A 162 15.93 3.13 14.58
C ASN A 162 16.81 3.24 15.82
N THR A 163 17.77 4.16 15.86
CA THR A 163 18.64 4.36 17.02
C THR A 163 18.10 5.40 17.98
N GLY A 164 16.96 6.06 17.68
CA GLY A 164 16.42 7.16 18.48
C GLY A 164 17.37 8.35 18.64
N LYS A 165 18.54 8.30 18.01
CA LYS A 165 19.55 9.36 18.04
C LYS A 165 19.59 10.02 16.66
N TYR A 166 19.07 11.23 16.58
CA TYR A 166 19.36 12.13 15.46
C TYR A 166 20.87 12.42 15.44
N LYS A 167 21.63 11.51 14.88
CA LYS A 167 23.00 11.83 14.47
C LYS A 167 22.90 12.50 13.11
N THR A 168 22.86 13.82 13.11
CA THR A 168 23.26 14.60 11.95
C THR A 168 24.69 14.18 11.63
N ARG A 169 24.89 13.34 10.59
CA ARG A 169 26.24 13.22 10.00
C ARG A 169 26.67 14.62 9.62
N PRO A 170 27.94 14.98 9.84
CA PRO A 170 28.43 16.27 9.41
C PRO A 170 28.09 16.40 7.91
N TYR A 171 27.32 17.40 7.61
CA TYR A 171 26.94 17.78 6.26
C TYR A 171 28.23 18.08 5.51
N ASP A 172 28.51 17.36 4.43
CA ASP A 172 29.61 17.70 3.54
C ASP A 172 29.24 19.04 2.88
N LYS A 173 29.86 20.11 3.33
CA LYS A 173 29.62 21.51 2.90
C LYS A 173 29.83 21.71 1.39
N ASN A 174 30.44 20.75 0.71
CA ASN A 174 30.72 20.81 -0.72
C ASN A 174 29.58 20.33 -1.62
N ILE A 175 28.57 19.66 -1.05
CA ILE A 175 27.34 19.35 -1.79
C ILE A 175 26.38 20.53 -1.64
N LYS A 176 26.45 21.47 -2.57
CA LYS A 176 25.40 22.52 -2.75
C LYS A 176 24.10 21.83 -3.18
N ASP A 177 23.35 21.33 -2.21
CA ASP A 177 22.10 20.62 -2.43
C ASP A 177 21.02 21.63 -2.79
N LYS A 178 20.60 21.66 -4.06
CA LYS A 178 19.46 22.44 -4.55
C LYS A 178 18.17 22.25 -3.74
N TYR A 179 18.15 21.24 -2.87
CA TYR A 179 16.96 20.82 -2.09
C TYR A 179 16.97 21.33 -0.64
N THR A 180 18.09 21.84 -0.12
CA THR A 180 18.17 22.40 1.24
C THR A 180 17.25 23.62 1.40
N GLN A 181 17.04 24.38 0.34
CA GLN A 181 16.12 25.53 0.36
C GLN A 181 14.64 25.09 0.49
N LYS A 182 14.25 23.93 -0.06
CA LYS A 182 12.89 23.40 0.09
C LYS A 182 12.62 22.85 1.48
N ASP A 183 13.59 22.17 2.07
CA ASP A 183 13.49 21.66 3.45
C ASP A 183 13.45 22.79 4.49
N GLN A 184 14.21 23.85 4.25
CA GLN A 184 14.18 25.06 5.09
C GLN A 184 12.84 25.79 4.99
N ARG A 185 12.26 25.89 3.80
CA ARG A 185 10.92 26.46 3.59
C ARG A 185 9.82 25.62 4.26
N TYR A 186 9.97 24.30 4.27
CA TYR A 186 9.03 23.40 4.94
C TYR A 186 9.08 23.56 6.45
N LYS A 187 10.28 23.61 7.05
CA LYS A 187 10.50 23.85 8.48
C LYS A 187 9.97 25.20 8.94
N ASN A 188 10.17 26.25 8.13
CA ASN A 188 9.66 27.58 8.41
C ASN A 188 8.13 27.70 8.27
N ARG A 189 7.51 26.82 7.48
CA ARG A 189 6.05 26.75 7.31
C ARG A 189 5.35 26.06 8.49
N ILE A 190 6.03 25.11 9.14
CA ILE A 190 5.53 24.47 10.36
C ILE A 190 5.63 25.45 11.53
N LYS A 191 6.76 26.12 11.74
CA LYS A 191 6.92 27.12 12.82
C LYS A 191 5.90 28.26 12.79
N ARG A 192 5.42 28.67 11.63
CA ARG A 192 4.39 29.73 11.49
C ARG A 192 2.96 29.23 11.74
N LYS A 193 2.75 27.97 12.00
CA LYS A 193 1.42 27.43 12.35
C LYS A 193 1.26 27.20 13.85
N ASP A 194 2.36 27.26 14.59
CA ASP A 194 2.40 27.04 16.04
C ASP A 194 2.56 28.38 16.81
N GLU A 195 2.60 29.52 16.08
CA GLU A 195 2.45 30.92 16.56
C GLU A 195 1.06 31.46 16.22
#